data_1f0d26007a29eab9eabea485c4379ffb
#
_entry.id   1f0d26007a29eab9eabea485c4379ffb
#
_cell.length_a   1.000
_cell.length_b   1.000
_cell.length_c   1.000
_cell.angle_alpha   90.00
_cell.angle_beta   90.00
_cell.angle_gamma   90.00
#
_symmetry.space_group_name_H-M   'P 1'
#
loop_
_entity.id
_entity.type
_entity.pdbx_description
1 polymer ?
#
loop_
_entity_poly.entity_id
_entity_poly.type
_entity_poly.pdbx_seq_one_letter_code
_entity_poly.pdbx_strand_id
1 'polypeptide(L)'
;MILWDWFFRMRRRKKREELLAAAHAWPTATAKLLPGELVDKDELAEGTVAQDRQVEFPFYFTLESGYFGGHVRTVACSEGEARRLMKQVPEGTAITARYNPANPDEACVLAGDNEGALPVGVWEG
;
A
#
# COMPACT_ATOMS: atom_id res chain seq x y z
N MET A 1 -9.33 -6.84 -27.18
CA MET A 1 -9.15 -6.29 -26.25
C MET A 1 -7.92 -5.61 -25.68
N ILE A 2 -6.84 -5.53 -26.43
CA ILE A 2 -5.62 -4.79 -26.01
C ILE A 2 -5.95 -3.31 -25.73
N LEU A 3 -6.80 -2.71 -26.56
CA LEU A 3 -7.17 -1.29 -26.44
C LEU A 3 -7.94 -1.01 -25.13
N TRP A 4 -8.85 -1.90 -24.74
CA TRP A 4 -9.60 -1.75 -23.50
C TRP A 4 -8.72 -1.92 -22.27
N ASP A 5 -7.80 -2.90 -22.28
CA ASP A 5 -6.85 -3.13 -21.18
C ASP A 5 -5.95 -1.91 -20.98
N TRP A 6 -5.44 -1.35 -22.09
CA TRP A 6 -4.65 -0.13 -22.06
C TRP A 6 -5.43 1.05 -21.45
N PHE A 7 -6.69 1.23 -21.89
CA PHE A 7 -7.55 2.30 -21.40
C PHE A 7 -7.81 2.18 -19.90
N PHE A 8 -8.13 0.98 -19.41
CA PHE A 8 -8.38 0.75 -17.99
C PHE A 8 -7.11 0.95 -17.15
N ARG A 9 -5.97 0.53 -17.64
CA ARG A 9 -4.69 0.74 -16.95
C ARG A 9 -4.38 2.24 -16.83
N MET A 10 -4.58 2.99 -17.88
CA MET A 10 -4.37 4.44 -17.86
C MET A 10 -5.31 5.13 -16.89
N ARG A 11 -6.57 4.73 -16.86
CA ARG A 11 -7.54 5.29 -15.90
C ARG A 11 -7.16 4.98 -14.47
N ARG A 12 -6.77 3.75 -14.19
CA ARG A 12 -6.32 3.34 -12.86
C ARG A 12 -5.11 4.14 -12.42
N ARG A 13 -4.14 4.28 -13.29
CA ARG A 13 -2.91 5.03 -13.01
C ARG A 13 -3.22 6.49 -12.73
N LYS A 14 -4.01 7.12 -13.57
CA LYS A 14 -4.40 8.52 -13.40
C LYS A 14 -5.16 8.74 -12.09
N LYS A 15 -6.11 7.88 -11.80
CA LYS A 15 -6.90 7.94 -10.57
C LYS A 15 -6.01 7.78 -9.35
N ARG A 16 -5.04 6.87 -9.41
CA ARG A 16 -4.07 6.66 -8.34
C ARG A 16 -3.17 7.87 -8.14
N GLU A 17 -2.68 8.46 -9.24
CA GLU A 17 -1.87 9.68 -9.17
C GLU A 17 -2.63 10.83 -8.53
N GLU A 18 -3.90 11.00 -8.87
CA GLU A 18 -4.77 12.02 -8.27
C GLU A 18 -4.95 11.81 -6.77
N LEU A 19 -5.17 10.56 -6.37
CA LEU A 19 -5.30 10.20 -4.96
C LEU A 19 -4.02 10.49 -4.19
N LEU A 20 -2.87 10.09 -4.72
CA LEU A 20 -1.57 10.32 -4.09
C LEU A 20 -1.27 11.81 -3.97
N ALA A 21 -1.58 12.59 -5.01
CA ALA A 21 -1.39 14.03 -4.98
C ALA A 21 -2.25 14.67 -3.88
N ALA A 22 -3.50 14.27 -3.76
CA ALA A 22 -4.39 14.75 -2.70
C ALA A 22 -3.88 14.35 -1.32
N ALA A 23 -3.40 13.11 -1.19
CA ALA A 23 -2.94 12.55 0.08
C ALA A 23 -1.77 13.31 0.70
N HIS A 24 -0.93 13.94 -0.09
CA HIS A 24 0.16 14.76 0.43
C HIS A 24 -0.32 15.93 1.30
N ALA A 25 -1.56 16.36 1.11
CA ALA A 25 -2.16 17.43 1.89
C ALA A 25 -2.99 16.91 3.07
N TRP A 26 -3.17 15.60 3.19
CA TRP A 26 -3.97 14.99 4.25
C TRP A 26 -3.20 14.85 5.56
N PRO A 27 -3.90 14.87 6.70
CA PRO A 27 -3.27 14.59 7.97
C PRO A 27 -2.77 13.15 8.06
N THR A 28 -1.79 12.94 8.93
CA THR A 28 -1.22 11.62 9.20
C THR A 28 -1.86 10.98 10.42
N ALA A 29 -1.85 9.66 10.45
CA ALA A 29 -2.20 8.87 11.62
C ALA A 29 -1.21 7.71 11.75
N THR A 30 -0.91 7.32 12.98
CA THR A 30 -0.16 6.09 13.21
C THR A 30 -1.11 4.94 13.05
N ALA A 31 -0.80 4.06 12.10
CA ALA A 31 -1.58 2.86 11.83
C ALA A 31 -0.80 1.62 12.27
N LYS A 32 -1.51 0.55 12.51
CA LYS A 32 -0.92 -0.75 12.87
C LYS A 32 -1.25 -1.78 11.82
N LEU A 33 -0.25 -2.56 11.44
CA LEU A 33 -0.40 -3.61 10.45
C LEU A 33 -1.06 -4.84 11.06
N LEU A 34 -1.96 -5.43 10.29
CA LEU A 34 -2.47 -6.78 10.52
C LEU A 34 -1.60 -7.77 9.74
N PRO A 35 -1.74 -9.09 9.95
CA PRO A 35 -0.89 -10.06 9.27
C PRO A 35 -0.92 -9.90 7.75
N GLY A 36 0.25 -9.95 7.13
CA GLY A 36 0.42 -9.82 5.70
C GLY A 36 0.01 -11.07 4.94
N GLU A 37 -0.32 -10.87 3.67
CA GLU A 37 -0.74 -11.92 2.76
C GLU A 37 0.10 -11.87 1.48
N LEU A 38 0.52 -13.04 1.03
CA LEU A 38 1.23 -13.16 -0.24
C LEU A 38 0.23 -13.01 -1.38
N VAL A 39 0.47 -12.06 -2.26
CA VAL A 39 -0.39 -11.80 -3.42
C VAL A 39 0.43 -11.76 -4.70
N ASP A 40 -0.23 -11.98 -5.83
CA ASP A 40 0.39 -11.79 -7.12
C ASP A 40 0.70 -10.31 -7.33
N LYS A 41 1.79 -10.03 -8.02
CA LYS A 41 2.18 -8.66 -8.34
C LYS A 41 1.07 -7.99 -9.16
N ASP A 42 0.68 -6.78 -8.75
CA ASP A 42 -0.21 -5.95 -9.55
C ASP A 42 0.46 -5.64 -10.89
N GLU A 43 -0.31 -5.63 -11.97
CA GLU A 43 0.22 -5.39 -13.31
C GLU A 43 0.88 -4.01 -13.46
N LEU A 44 0.51 -3.05 -12.62
CA LEU A 44 1.11 -1.71 -12.63
C LEU A 44 2.39 -1.62 -11.82
N ALA A 45 2.71 -2.62 -10.99
CA ALA A 45 3.93 -2.62 -10.19
C ALA A 45 5.13 -3.02 -11.05
N GLU A 46 6.21 -2.27 -10.93
CA GLU A 46 7.46 -2.58 -11.63
C GLU A 46 8.16 -3.74 -10.96
N GLY A 47 8.73 -4.63 -11.76
CA GLY A 47 9.48 -5.76 -11.26
C GLY A 47 10.02 -6.62 -12.39
N THR A 48 11.05 -7.41 -12.10
CA THR A 48 11.58 -8.39 -13.01
C THR A 48 10.68 -9.64 -13.06
N VAL A 49 10.97 -10.57 -13.96
CA VAL A 49 10.22 -11.83 -14.06
C VAL A 49 10.24 -12.61 -12.73
N ALA A 50 11.37 -12.54 -12.01
CA ALA A 50 11.49 -13.20 -10.71
C ALA A 50 10.80 -12.44 -9.58
N GLN A 51 10.47 -11.18 -9.78
CA GLN A 51 9.79 -10.33 -8.80
C GLN A 51 8.29 -10.25 -9.15
N ASP A 52 7.62 -11.37 -9.01
CA ASP A 52 6.23 -11.52 -9.44
C ASP A 52 5.22 -11.52 -8.30
N ARG A 53 5.64 -11.18 -7.09
CA ARG A 53 4.81 -11.16 -5.89
C ARG A 53 4.88 -9.81 -5.19
N GLN A 54 3.88 -9.58 -4.33
CA GLN A 54 3.89 -8.49 -3.35
C GLN A 54 3.33 -9.06 -2.05
N VAL A 55 3.61 -8.39 -0.94
CA VAL A 55 2.91 -8.67 0.32
C VAL A 55 1.92 -7.55 0.55
N GLU A 56 0.68 -7.91 0.82
CA GLU A 56 -0.38 -6.99 1.16
C GLU A 56 -0.67 -7.07 2.64
N PHE A 57 -0.61 -5.92 3.32
CA PHE A 57 -0.92 -5.82 4.73
C PHE A 57 -2.19 -4.98 4.90
N PRO A 58 -3.22 -5.52 5.54
CA PRO A 58 -4.28 -4.68 6.05
C PRO A 58 -3.72 -3.82 7.19
N PHE A 59 -4.24 -2.63 7.35
CA PHE A 59 -3.88 -1.77 8.47
C PHE A 59 -5.12 -1.09 9.06
N TYR A 60 -5.00 -0.65 10.29
CA TYR A 60 -6.05 0.14 10.94
C TYR A 60 -5.45 1.28 11.74
N PHE A 61 -6.22 2.31 11.92
CA PHE A 61 -5.91 3.44 12.80
C PHE A 61 -7.20 3.92 13.49
N THR A 62 -7.02 4.62 14.59
CA THR A 62 -8.14 5.10 15.40
C THR A 62 -8.16 6.62 15.41
N LEU A 63 -9.34 7.19 15.17
CA LEU A 63 -9.63 8.60 15.36
C LEU A 63 -10.73 8.70 16.43
N GLU A 64 -11.03 9.91 16.88
CA GLU A 64 -12.14 10.12 17.82
C GLU A 64 -13.46 9.57 17.28
N SER A 65 -13.66 9.66 15.97
CA SER A 65 -14.88 9.19 15.30
C SER A 65 -14.96 7.68 15.09
N GLY A 66 -13.89 6.91 15.40
CA GLY A 66 -13.92 5.45 15.28
C GLY A 66 -12.66 4.84 14.68
N TYR A 67 -12.83 3.61 14.18
CA TYR A 67 -11.77 2.85 13.55
C TYR A 67 -11.87 2.95 12.04
N PHE A 68 -10.73 3.11 11.40
CA PHE A 68 -10.61 3.19 9.94
C PHE A 68 -9.43 2.33 9.51
N GLY A 69 -9.35 2.02 8.23
CA GLY A 69 -8.26 1.20 7.75
C GLY A 69 -8.15 1.18 6.24
N GLY A 70 -7.25 0.36 5.77
CA GLY A 70 -6.97 0.18 4.37
C GLY A 70 -5.97 -0.95 4.18
N HIS A 71 -5.35 -0.96 3.02
CA HIS A 71 -4.35 -1.95 2.66
C HIS A 71 -3.12 -1.25 2.09
N VAL A 72 -1.96 -1.80 2.38
CA VAL A 72 -0.69 -1.35 1.82
C VAL A 72 0.03 -2.54 1.20
N ARG A 73 0.63 -2.34 0.04
CA ARG A 73 1.44 -3.37 -0.61
C ARG A 73 2.91 -2.96 -0.62
N THR A 74 3.76 -3.96 -0.56
CA THR A 74 5.19 -3.77 -0.78
C THR A 74 5.46 -3.57 -2.27
N VAL A 75 6.66 -3.08 -2.59
CA VAL A 75 7.17 -3.17 -3.96
C VAL A 75 7.28 -4.63 -4.37
N ALA A 76 7.35 -4.89 -5.69
CA ALA A 76 7.45 -6.26 -6.20
C ALA A 76 8.70 -6.97 -5.67
N CYS A 77 8.54 -8.24 -5.37
CA CYS A 77 9.60 -9.11 -4.84
C CYS A 77 9.36 -10.55 -5.28
N SER A 78 10.34 -11.40 -5.03
CA SER A 78 10.18 -12.84 -5.26
C SER A 78 9.32 -13.45 -4.15
N GLU A 79 8.79 -14.65 -4.40
CA GLU A 79 8.02 -15.37 -3.40
C GLU A 79 8.85 -15.64 -2.13
N GLY A 80 10.12 -16.00 -2.29
CA GLY A 80 11.01 -16.23 -1.14
C GLY A 80 11.24 -14.99 -0.31
N GLU A 81 11.45 -13.84 -0.96
CA GLU A 81 11.59 -12.56 -0.28
C GLU A 81 10.29 -12.17 0.44
N ALA A 82 9.14 -12.39 -0.23
CA ALA A 82 7.83 -12.09 0.35
C ALA A 82 7.59 -12.91 1.62
N ARG A 83 7.91 -14.19 1.60
CA ARG A 83 7.74 -15.07 2.76
C ARG A 83 8.65 -14.68 3.92
N ARG A 84 9.89 -14.29 3.63
CA ARG A 84 10.81 -13.78 4.65
C ARG A 84 10.26 -12.48 5.26
N LEU A 85 9.76 -11.59 4.41
CA LEU A 85 9.20 -10.32 4.85
C LEU A 85 8.03 -10.51 5.80
N MET A 86 7.11 -11.43 5.48
CA MET A 86 5.97 -11.70 6.35
C MET A 86 6.39 -12.18 7.74
N LYS A 87 7.52 -12.88 7.83
CA LYS A 87 8.07 -13.31 9.12
C LYS A 87 8.76 -12.17 9.89
N GLN A 88 9.31 -11.20 9.16
CA GLN A 88 10.04 -10.07 9.74
C GLN A 88 9.13 -8.93 10.20
N VAL A 89 7.89 -8.91 9.72
CA VAL A 89 6.94 -7.84 10.01
C VAL A 89 5.79 -8.41 10.85
N PRO A 90 5.90 -8.34 12.17
CA PRO A 90 4.86 -8.89 13.04
C PRO A 90 3.59 -8.03 13.02
N GLU A 91 2.49 -8.66 13.40
CA GLU A 91 1.24 -7.95 13.63
C GLU A 91 1.46 -6.82 14.64
N GLY A 92 0.86 -5.66 14.37
CA GLY A 92 1.00 -4.50 15.23
C GLY A 92 2.16 -3.59 14.87
N THR A 93 2.95 -3.93 13.84
CA THR A 93 4.00 -3.03 13.35
C THR A 93 3.38 -1.69 12.98
N ALA A 94 3.99 -0.61 13.47
CA ALA A 94 3.50 0.75 13.24
C ALA A 94 3.95 1.27 11.88
N ILE A 95 3.03 1.90 11.18
CA ILE A 95 3.28 2.65 9.96
C ILE A 95 2.57 3.99 10.04
N THR A 96 2.90 4.90 9.13
CA THR A 96 2.20 6.18 9.00
C THR A 96 1.24 6.09 7.82
N ALA A 97 -0.03 6.36 8.07
CA ALA A 97 -1.05 6.47 7.03
C ALA A 97 -1.51 7.92 6.91
N ARG A 98 -2.01 8.28 5.75
CA ARG A 98 -2.68 9.56 5.53
C ARG A 98 -4.15 9.30 5.23
N TYR A 99 -5.03 10.14 5.75
CA TYR A 99 -6.46 9.95 5.58
C TYR A 99 -7.13 11.25 5.17
N ASN A 100 -8.18 11.12 4.35
CA ASN A 100 -9.01 12.25 3.97
C ASN A 100 -9.88 12.64 5.18
N PRO A 101 -9.71 13.84 5.76
CA PRO A 101 -10.48 14.21 6.95
C PRO A 101 -11.99 14.30 6.70
N ALA A 102 -12.41 14.50 5.46
CA ALA A 102 -13.84 14.52 5.09
C ALA A 102 -14.40 13.09 4.97
N ASN A 103 -13.55 12.10 4.70
CA ASN A 103 -13.95 10.71 4.59
C ASN A 103 -12.76 9.82 4.97
N PRO A 104 -12.57 9.51 6.27
CA PRO A 104 -11.39 8.76 6.72
C PRO A 104 -11.28 7.33 6.19
N ASP A 105 -12.33 6.79 5.55
CA ASP A 105 -12.22 5.53 4.82
C ASP A 105 -11.32 5.65 3.59
N GLU A 106 -11.11 6.85 3.10
CA GLU A 106 -10.09 7.11 2.10
C GLU A 106 -8.76 7.34 2.81
N ALA A 107 -7.93 6.32 2.83
CA ALA A 107 -6.62 6.36 3.44
C ALA A 107 -5.60 5.75 2.49
N CYS A 108 -4.36 6.23 2.59
CA CYS A 108 -3.25 5.65 1.84
C CYS A 108 -1.95 5.74 2.62
N VAL A 109 -0.97 4.98 2.16
CA VAL A 109 0.36 4.92 2.77
C VAL A 109 1.36 5.43 1.75
N LEU A 110 2.04 6.52 2.10
CA LEU A 110 3.07 7.11 1.23
C LEU A 110 4.44 6.55 1.58
N ALA A 111 5.22 6.22 0.56
CA ALA A 111 6.56 5.67 0.74
C ALA A 111 7.46 6.61 1.53
N GLY A 112 7.40 7.91 1.24
CA GLY A 112 8.21 8.92 1.92
C GLY A 112 7.93 9.07 3.41
N ASP A 113 6.70 8.78 3.85
CA ASP A 113 6.32 8.82 5.26
C ASP A 113 6.80 7.56 6.02
N ASN A 114 7.22 6.54 5.30
CA ASN A 114 7.45 5.21 5.87
C ASN A 114 8.85 4.66 5.59
N GLU A 115 9.81 5.51 5.29
CA GLU A 115 11.19 5.10 5.10
C GLU A 115 11.69 4.43 6.37
N GLY A 116 12.19 3.21 6.24
CA GLY A 116 12.68 2.42 7.36
C GLY A 116 11.60 1.76 8.22
N ALA A 117 10.31 2.01 7.96
CA ALA A 117 9.23 1.38 8.72
C ALA A 117 9.08 -0.11 8.38
N LEU A 118 9.36 -0.48 7.15
CA LEU A 118 9.35 -1.85 6.67
C LEU A 118 10.73 -2.21 6.09
N PRO A 119 11.10 -3.50 6.08
CA PRO A 119 12.37 -3.94 5.47
C PRO A 119 12.47 -3.71 3.96
N VAL A 120 11.35 -3.44 3.31
CA VAL A 120 11.26 -3.14 1.87
C VAL A 120 10.42 -1.90 1.64
N GLY A 121 10.47 -1.39 0.42
CA GLY A 121 9.71 -0.19 0.06
C GLY A 121 8.21 -0.42 -0.01
N VAL A 122 7.47 0.64 0.22
CA VAL A 122 6.02 0.69 0.02
C VAL A 122 5.73 0.98 -1.45
N TRP A 123 4.80 0.23 -2.01
CA TRP A 123 4.32 0.48 -3.37
C TRP A 123 3.17 1.48 -3.33
N GLU A 124 3.32 2.58 -4.05
CA GLU A 124 2.29 3.64 -4.08
C GLU A 124 1.27 3.46 -5.22
N GLY A 125 1.49 2.47 -6.04
CA GLY A 125 0.56 2.01 -7.00
C GLY A 125 0.19 2.66 -8.20
#